data_3a92689fa4c5729566e5c2bda2505f04
#
_entry.id   3a92689fa4c5729566e5c2bda2505f04
#
_cell.length_a   1.000
_cell.length_b   1.000
_cell.length_c   1.000
_cell.angle_alpha   90.00
_cell.angle_beta   90.00
_cell.angle_gamma   90.00
#
_symmetry.space_group_name_H-M   'P 1'
#
loop_
_entity.id
_entity.type
_entity.pdbx_description
1 polymer ?
#
loop_
_entity_poly.entity_id
_entity_poly.type
_entity_poly.pdbx_seq_one_letter_code
_entity_poly.pdbx_strand_id
1 'polypeptide(L)'
;MAFTNEQLERYSRHIILKEVGVKGQKKLLNSSVLIIGAGGLGAPAALYLAAAGVGTIGIADADEVDLSNLQRQVIHATRDVGKPKVISAKESMEAINPDVTVKTYQTFVDSETIMDLIKDYDFIIDGTDNFPAKFLINDACVMAKKPFSHAGILRFQGQLMTYVPGEGPCYRCVFKDPPPKDAVPTCKQAGVIGAMGGVIGSLQAMEAIKYILGVGDLLTGYLLTYDALTMEFRKIKLPQHVKSCPVCGEHPTITELIDYEQAECDGVLYGMFGE
;
A
#
# COMPACT_ATOMS: atom_id res chain seq x y z
N MET A 1 -7.21 23.82 -15.11
CA MET A 1 -8.68 23.94 -14.97
C MET A 1 -9.01 24.74 -13.73
N ALA A 2 -10.14 25.47 -13.72
CA ALA A 2 -10.71 26.07 -12.51
C ALA A 2 -11.47 24.98 -11.75
N PHE A 3 -11.54 25.08 -10.41
CA PHE A 3 -12.39 24.20 -9.62
C PHE A 3 -13.87 24.51 -9.87
N THR A 4 -14.71 23.49 -9.85
CA THR A 4 -16.17 23.66 -9.75
C THR A 4 -16.55 24.09 -8.32
N ASN A 5 -17.77 24.63 -8.15
CA ASN A 5 -18.27 24.97 -6.81
C ASN A 5 -18.33 23.72 -5.91
N GLU A 6 -18.73 22.58 -6.43
CA GLU A 6 -18.77 21.31 -5.68
C GLU A 6 -17.37 20.89 -5.25
N GLN A 7 -16.36 20.99 -6.13
CA GLN A 7 -14.97 20.70 -5.77
C GLN A 7 -14.43 21.65 -4.71
N LEU A 8 -14.77 22.94 -4.79
CA LEU A 8 -14.38 23.91 -3.75
C LEU A 8 -15.00 23.58 -2.39
N GLU A 9 -16.26 23.14 -2.37
CA GLU A 9 -16.91 22.69 -1.15
C GLU A 9 -16.30 21.39 -0.63
N ARG A 10 -16.15 20.35 -1.49
CA ARG A 10 -15.58 19.05 -1.18
C ARG A 10 -14.19 19.14 -0.57
N TYR A 11 -13.31 19.93 -1.18
CA TYR A 11 -11.92 20.08 -0.77
C TYR A 11 -11.66 21.31 0.11
N SER A 12 -12.70 21.97 0.60
CA SER A 12 -12.56 23.22 1.38
C SER A 12 -11.61 23.08 2.57
N ARG A 13 -11.64 21.92 3.27
CA ARG A 13 -10.78 21.64 4.43
C ARG A 13 -9.32 21.46 4.06
N HIS A 14 -9.02 20.98 2.85
CA HIS A 14 -7.66 20.92 2.32
C HIS A 14 -7.17 22.28 1.84
N ILE A 15 -8.03 23.01 1.14
CA ILE A 15 -7.68 24.30 0.52
C ILE A 15 -7.31 25.37 1.56
N ILE A 16 -7.87 25.33 2.77
CA ILE A 16 -7.51 26.27 3.84
C ILE A 16 -6.18 25.96 4.54
N LEU A 17 -5.63 24.75 4.37
CA LEU A 17 -4.31 24.40 4.90
C LEU A 17 -3.22 25.12 4.11
N LYS A 18 -2.31 25.83 4.79
CA LYS A 18 -1.22 26.58 4.14
C LYS A 18 -0.32 25.69 3.28
N GLU A 19 -0.10 24.46 3.74
CA GLU A 19 0.74 23.45 3.08
C GLU A 19 0.08 22.88 1.83
N VAL A 20 -1.24 22.96 1.70
CA VAL A 20 -2.01 22.42 0.57
C VAL A 20 -2.47 23.54 -0.35
N GLY A 21 -3.41 24.37 0.12
CA GLY A 21 -4.01 25.44 -0.67
C GLY A 21 -4.66 24.95 -1.97
N VAL A 22 -5.05 25.87 -2.81
CA VAL A 22 -5.59 25.60 -4.16
C VAL A 22 -4.56 24.89 -5.05
N LYS A 23 -3.27 25.24 -4.91
CA LYS A 23 -2.19 24.65 -5.73
C LYS A 23 -1.95 23.19 -5.37
N GLY A 24 -1.91 22.85 -4.09
CA GLY A 24 -1.75 21.49 -3.61
C GLY A 24 -2.93 20.60 -4.00
N GLN A 25 -4.16 21.09 -3.83
CA GLN A 25 -5.33 20.33 -4.26
C GLN A 25 -5.34 20.04 -5.77
N LYS A 26 -4.85 20.98 -6.59
CA LYS A 26 -4.65 20.72 -8.03
C LYS A 26 -3.59 19.66 -8.30
N LYS A 27 -2.52 19.60 -7.50
CA LYS A 27 -1.53 18.51 -7.64
C LYS A 27 -2.19 17.15 -7.36
N LEU A 28 -2.99 17.03 -6.29
CA LEU A 28 -3.72 15.79 -5.98
C LEU A 28 -4.65 15.39 -7.14
N LEU A 29 -5.46 16.31 -7.66
CA LEU A 29 -6.37 16.03 -8.79
C LEU A 29 -5.65 15.61 -10.08
N ASN A 30 -4.40 16.01 -10.25
CA ASN A 30 -3.60 15.67 -11.44
C ASN A 30 -2.64 14.51 -11.21
N SER A 31 -2.64 13.89 -10.03
CA SER A 31 -1.76 12.79 -9.67
C SER A 31 -2.40 11.43 -9.84
N SER A 32 -1.55 10.42 -9.85
CA SER A 32 -1.93 9.02 -9.98
C SER A 32 -1.24 8.16 -8.93
N VAL A 33 -2.02 7.30 -8.25
CA VAL A 33 -1.51 6.35 -7.26
C VAL A 33 -1.99 4.95 -7.59
N LEU A 34 -1.08 3.97 -7.59
CA LEU A 34 -1.42 2.56 -7.70
C LEU A 34 -1.40 1.91 -6.32
N ILE A 35 -2.44 1.18 -6.00
CA ILE A 35 -2.54 0.35 -4.81
C ILE A 35 -2.49 -1.12 -5.24
N ILE A 36 -1.48 -1.84 -4.79
CA ILE A 36 -1.34 -3.27 -5.01
C ILE A 36 -1.84 -3.98 -3.76
N GLY A 37 -2.98 -4.66 -3.88
CA GLY A 37 -3.72 -5.30 -2.80
C GLY A 37 -4.90 -4.47 -2.30
N ALA A 38 -6.12 -4.97 -2.48
CA ALA A 38 -7.37 -4.39 -1.98
C ALA A 38 -7.76 -4.97 -0.60
N GLY A 39 -6.75 -5.38 0.17
CA GLY A 39 -6.87 -6.01 1.47
C GLY A 39 -6.98 -5.02 2.64
N GLY A 40 -6.56 -5.48 3.84
CA GLY A 40 -6.67 -4.69 5.08
C GLY A 40 -5.88 -3.38 5.09
N LEU A 41 -4.74 -3.30 4.38
CA LEU A 41 -3.93 -2.09 4.22
C LEU A 41 -4.43 -1.24 3.05
N GLY A 42 -4.69 -1.87 1.90
CA GLY A 42 -5.14 -1.15 0.69
C GLY A 42 -6.52 -0.53 0.85
N ALA A 43 -7.44 -1.15 1.61
CA ALA A 43 -8.79 -0.66 1.82
C ALA A 43 -8.83 0.78 2.40
N PRO A 44 -8.26 1.08 3.57
CA PRO A 44 -8.25 2.44 4.10
C PRO A 44 -7.42 3.39 3.23
N ALA A 45 -6.30 2.93 2.65
CA ALA A 45 -5.49 3.75 1.76
C ALA A 45 -6.32 4.24 0.55
N ALA A 46 -7.05 3.34 -0.11
CA ALA A 46 -7.90 3.65 -1.26
C ALA A 46 -9.01 4.65 -0.90
N LEU A 47 -9.71 4.44 0.22
CA LEU A 47 -10.78 5.33 0.67
C LEU A 47 -10.27 6.75 0.93
N TYR A 48 -9.15 6.90 1.64
CA TYR A 48 -8.59 8.21 1.95
C TYR A 48 -7.97 8.92 0.75
N LEU A 49 -7.36 8.20 -0.18
CA LEU A 49 -6.86 8.79 -1.43
C LEU A 49 -8.00 9.27 -2.34
N ALA A 50 -9.08 8.49 -2.44
CA ALA A 50 -10.29 8.89 -3.16
C ALA A 50 -10.94 10.12 -2.51
N ALA A 51 -11.12 10.12 -1.17
CA ALA A 51 -11.65 11.25 -0.43
C ALA A 51 -10.78 12.51 -0.57
N ALA A 52 -9.45 12.36 -0.62
CA ALA A 52 -8.51 13.46 -0.82
C ALA A 52 -8.51 14.02 -2.26
N GLY A 53 -9.11 13.32 -3.21
CA GLY A 53 -9.20 13.74 -4.61
C GLY A 53 -7.91 13.49 -5.39
N VAL A 54 -7.25 12.34 -5.17
CA VAL A 54 -6.21 11.85 -6.08
C VAL A 54 -6.88 11.51 -7.41
N GLY A 55 -6.47 12.17 -8.50
CA GLY A 55 -7.20 12.17 -9.76
C GLY A 55 -7.34 10.80 -10.42
N THR A 56 -6.31 9.97 -10.34
CA THR A 56 -6.35 8.59 -10.82
C THR A 56 -5.88 7.62 -9.75
N ILE A 57 -6.69 6.62 -9.43
CA ILE A 57 -6.32 5.56 -8.50
C ILE A 57 -6.40 4.22 -9.23
N GLY A 58 -5.24 3.55 -9.37
CA GLY A 58 -5.18 2.16 -9.78
C GLY A 58 -5.36 1.25 -8.57
N ILE A 59 -6.08 0.15 -8.74
CA ILE A 59 -6.18 -0.89 -7.71
C ILE A 59 -6.03 -2.27 -8.34
N ALA A 60 -5.07 -3.04 -7.85
CA ALA A 60 -4.73 -4.37 -8.34
C ALA A 60 -4.94 -5.42 -7.24
N ASP A 61 -5.76 -6.41 -7.52
CA ASP A 61 -6.01 -7.57 -6.64
C ASP A 61 -6.70 -8.67 -7.47
N ALA A 62 -6.32 -9.91 -7.30
CA ALA A 62 -6.91 -11.03 -8.04
C ALA A 62 -8.13 -11.65 -7.35
N ASP A 63 -8.28 -11.42 -6.05
CA ASP A 63 -9.25 -12.11 -5.21
C ASP A 63 -10.68 -11.57 -5.34
N GLU A 64 -11.60 -12.38 -4.86
CA GLU A 64 -12.98 -12.00 -4.55
C GLU A 64 -13.12 -11.63 -3.08
N VAL A 65 -14.17 -10.89 -2.77
CA VAL A 65 -14.54 -10.53 -1.39
C VAL A 65 -15.05 -11.78 -0.66
N ASP A 66 -14.43 -12.11 0.45
CA ASP A 66 -14.84 -13.18 1.35
C ASP A 66 -15.38 -12.62 2.67
N LEU A 67 -16.33 -13.31 3.28
CA LEU A 67 -16.93 -12.89 4.56
C LEU A 67 -15.88 -12.66 5.65
N SER A 68 -14.85 -13.51 5.72
CA SER A 68 -13.74 -13.39 6.66
C SER A 68 -12.85 -12.16 6.43
N ASN A 69 -12.98 -11.50 5.29
CA ASN A 69 -12.24 -10.29 4.97
C ASN A 69 -12.84 -9.03 5.65
N LEU A 70 -14.16 -9.00 5.84
CA LEU A 70 -14.91 -7.80 6.20
C LEU A 70 -14.53 -7.20 7.56
N GLN A 71 -13.95 -8.00 8.47
CA GLN A 71 -13.48 -7.50 9.76
C GLN A 71 -12.30 -6.52 9.66
N ARG A 72 -11.60 -6.44 8.48
CA ARG A 72 -10.44 -5.55 8.26
C ARG A 72 -10.39 -4.85 6.90
N GLN A 73 -11.11 -5.34 5.91
CA GLN A 73 -11.15 -4.80 4.55
C GLN A 73 -12.37 -3.88 4.37
N VAL A 74 -12.35 -2.74 5.06
CA VAL A 74 -13.50 -1.84 5.25
C VAL A 74 -14.01 -1.14 3.99
N ILE A 75 -13.33 -1.31 2.85
CA ILE A 75 -13.78 -0.83 1.54
C ILE A 75 -14.89 -1.71 0.95
N HIS A 76 -15.01 -2.95 1.43
CA HIS A 76 -16.02 -3.93 1.01
C HIS A 76 -17.16 -4.02 2.02
N ALA A 77 -18.32 -4.44 1.55
CA ALA A 77 -19.52 -4.66 2.38
C ALA A 77 -20.03 -6.09 2.25
N THR A 78 -20.93 -6.53 3.16
CA THR A 78 -21.51 -7.89 3.13
C THR A 78 -22.20 -8.21 1.80
N ARG A 79 -22.80 -7.22 1.14
CA ARG A 79 -23.42 -7.37 -0.19
C ARG A 79 -22.42 -7.66 -1.31
N ASP A 80 -21.14 -7.45 -1.06
CA ASP A 80 -20.06 -7.60 -2.06
C ASP A 80 -19.39 -8.98 -1.99
N VAL A 81 -19.79 -9.85 -1.06
CA VAL A 81 -19.23 -11.21 -0.95
C VAL A 81 -19.40 -11.95 -2.26
N GLY A 82 -18.31 -12.51 -2.81
CA GLY A 82 -18.23 -13.15 -4.12
C GLY A 82 -17.98 -12.20 -5.30
N LYS A 83 -17.95 -10.87 -5.08
CA LYS A 83 -17.59 -9.89 -6.11
C LYS A 83 -16.05 -9.74 -6.17
N PRO A 84 -15.44 -9.53 -7.35
CA PRO A 84 -14.02 -9.17 -7.40
C PRO A 84 -13.70 -7.96 -6.52
N LYS A 85 -12.66 -8.06 -5.68
CA LYS A 85 -12.29 -7.00 -4.73
C LYS A 85 -12.07 -5.66 -5.43
N VAL A 86 -11.42 -5.66 -6.59
CA VAL A 86 -11.15 -4.43 -7.35
C VAL A 86 -12.41 -3.72 -7.82
N ILE A 87 -13.48 -4.47 -8.14
CA ILE A 87 -14.77 -3.91 -8.55
C ILE A 87 -15.51 -3.32 -7.34
N SER A 88 -15.60 -4.08 -6.24
CA SER A 88 -16.18 -3.59 -4.98
C SER A 88 -15.45 -2.32 -4.47
N ALA A 89 -14.12 -2.32 -4.53
CA ALA A 89 -13.31 -1.16 -4.15
C ALA A 89 -13.57 0.05 -5.05
N LYS A 90 -13.67 -0.13 -6.36
CA LYS A 90 -14.01 0.93 -7.31
C LYS A 90 -15.35 1.57 -6.96
N GLU A 91 -16.40 0.77 -6.78
CA GLU A 91 -17.74 1.27 -6.42
C GLU A 91 -17.71 2.10 -5.13
N SER A 92 -16.96 1.64 -4.12
CA SER A 92 -16.82 2.35 -2.85
C SER A 92 -16.07 3.67 -3.00
N MET A 93 -14.98 3.71 -3.77
CA MET A 93 -14.22 4.93 -4.03
C MET A 93 -15.03 5.96 -4.81
N GLU A 94 -15.71 5.54 -5.88
CA GLU A 94 -16.56 6.41 -6.71
C GLU A 94 -17.77 6.94 -5.93
N ALA A 95 -18.32 6.15 -4.99
CA ALA A 95 -19.39 6.61 -4.11
C ALA A 95 -18.93 7.70 -3.12
N ILE A 96 -17.66 7.67 -2.68
CA ILE A 96 -17.06 8.72 -1.84
C ILE A 96 -16.77 9.97 -2.68
N ASN A 97 -16.17 9.78 -3.85
CA ASN A 97 -15.73 10.89 -4.69
C ASN A 97 -15.87 10.54 -6.17
N PRO A 98 -16.93 11.02 -6.84
CA PRO A 98 -17.17 10.76 -8.26
C PRO A 98 -16.17 11.44 -9.21
N ASP A 99 -15.36 12.37 -8.71
CA ASP A 99 -14.33 13.06 -9.51
C ASP A 99 -13.07 12.21 -9.74
N VAL A 100 -12.90 11.12 -8.99
CA VAL A 100 -11.73 10.25 -9.14
C VAL A 100 -11.93 9.23 -10.26
N THR A 101 -10.88 8.99 -11.02
CA THR A 101 -10.86 7.92 -12.02
C THR A 101 -10.26 6.66 -11.40
N VAL A 102 -11.06 5.60 -11.26
CA VAL A 102 -10.58 4.33 -10.71
C VAL A 102 -10.31 3.33 -11.83
N LYS A 103 -9.05 2.90 -11.95
CA LYS A 103 -8.61 1.83 -12.86
C LYS A 103 -8.47 0.52 -12.09
N THR A 104 -9.17 -0.52 -12.50
CA THR A 104 -9.16 -1.83 -11.84
C THR A 104 -8.32 -2.83 -12.61
N TYR A 105 -7.50 -3.60 -11.89
CA TYR A 105 -6.67 -4.66 -12.43
C TYR A 105 -6.93 -5.93 -11.65
N GLN A 106 -7.80 -6.80 -12.18
CA GLN A 106 -8.12 -8.09 -11.58
C GLN A 106 -7.05 -9.11 -11.98
N THR A 107 -5.90 -9.03 -11.32
CA THR A 107 -4.74 -9.87 -11.61
C THR A 107 -3.88 -10.09 -10.39
N PHE A 108 -3.20 -11.23 -10.35
CA PHE A 108 -2.02 -11.36 -9.51
C PHE A 108 -0.89 -10.51 -10.12
N VAL A 109 -0.14 -9.86 -9.24
CA VAL A 109 1.03 -9.11 -9.66
C VAL A 109 2.23 -10.04 -9.64
N ASP A 110 2.85 -10.23 -10.79
CA ASP A 110 4.00 -11.10 -11.06
C ASP A 110 5.12 -10.35 -11.77
N SER A 111 6.24 -11.03 -12.01
CA SER A 111 7.42 -10.47 -12.65
C SER A 111 7.18 -10.01 -14.10
N GLU A 112 6.21 -10.59 -14.80
CA GLU A 112 5.90 -10.26 -16.19
C GLU A 112 5.03 -9.00 -16.29
N THR A 113 4.11 -8.78 -15.35
CA THR A 113 3.06 -7.75 -15.42
C THR A 113 3.36 -6.48 -14.63
N ILE A 114 4.16 -6.58 -13.55
CA ILE A 114 4.34 -5.47 -12.61
C ILE A 114 4.94 -4.20 -13.24
N MET A 115 5.89 -4.34 -14.17
CA MET A 115 6.53 -3.18 -14.81
C MET A 115 5.54 -2.36 -15.64
N ASP A 116 4.67 -3.03 -16.37
CA ASP A 116 3.60 -2.37 -17.13
C ASP A 116 2.56 -1.75 -16.21
N LEU A 117 2.29 -2.38 -15.07
CA LEU A 117 1.32 -1.92 -14.11
C LEU A 117 1.75 -0.61 -13.42
N ILE A 118 3.02 -0.52 -12.98
CA ILE A 118 3.52 0.62 -12.19
C ILE A 118 3.93 1.84 -13.02
N LYS A 119 4.17 1.69 -14.33
CA LYS A 119 4.81 2.72 -15.17
C LYS A 119 4.08 4.06 -15.20
N ASP A 120 2.75 4.03 -15.20
CA ASP A 120 1.88 5.20 -15.40
C ASP A 120 1.47 5.89 -14.07
N TYR A 121 2.02 5.45 -12.94
CA TYR A 121 1.66 5.99 -11.63
C TYR A 121 2.80 6.78 -11.00
N ASP A 122 2.44 7.85 -10.28
CA ASP A 122 3.39 8.74 -9.60
C ASP A 122 3.89 8.14 -8.28
N PHE A 123 3.05 7.34 -7.62
CA PHE A 123 3.34 6.70 -6.34
C PHE A 123 2.68 5.33 -6.24
N ILE A 124 3.37 4.37 -5.60
CA ILE A 124 2.86 3.00 -5.44
C ILE A 124 2.63 2.72 -3.95
N ILE A 125 1.51 2.09 -3.63
CA ILE A 125 1.21 1.58 -2.29
C ILE A 125 1.26 0.06 -2.31
N ASP A 126 2.17 -0.51 -1.54
CA ASP A 126 2.19 -1.94 -1.24
C ASP A 126 1.21 -2.23 -0.11
N GLY A 127 0.02 -2.69 -0.47
CA GLY A 127 -1.05 -3.15 0.41
C GLY A 127 -1.11 -4.66 0.57
N THR A 128 -0.09 -5.40 0.13
CA THR A 128 -0.04 -6.86 0.16
C THR A 128 0.29 -7.40 1.56
N ASP A 129 -0.02 -8.66 1.81
CA ASP A 129 0.19 -9.34 3.09
C ASP A 129 1.15 -10.53 3.00
N ASN A 130 1.90 -10.65 1.89
CA ASN A 130 2.84 -11.74 1.67
C ASN A 130 4.22 -11.23 1.24
N PHE A 131 5.26 -11.94 1.64
CA PHE A 131 6.64 -11.56 1.36
C PHE A 131 7.01 -11.61 -0.13
N PRO A 132 6.63 -12.63 -0.93
CA PRO A 132 6.89 -12.66 -2.36
C PRO A 132 6.49 -11.37 -3.06
N ALA A 133 5.25 -10.93 -2.91
CA ALA A 133 4.76 -9.70 -3.52
C ALA A 133 5.54 -8.47 -3.03
N LYS A 134 5.88 -8.39 -1.74
CA LYS A 134 6.63 -7.27 -1.16
C LYS A 134 8.03 -7.11 -1.78
N PHE A 135 8.74 -8.22 -1.95
CA PHE A 135 10.05 -8.21 -2.59
C PHE A 135 9.96 -7.87 -4.06
N LEU A 136 9.00 -8.43 -4.78
CA LEU A 136 8.74 -8.11 -6.19
C LEU A 136 8.41 -6.63 -6.39
N ILE A 137 7.50 -6.07 -5.57
CA ILE A 137 7.13 -4.65 -5.64
C ILE A 137 8.35 -3.76 -5.37
N ASN A 138 9.16 -4.09 -4.34
CA ASN A 138 10.39 -3.36 -4.08
C ASN A 138 11.33 -3.36 -5.29
N ASP A 139 11.60 -4.55 -5.84
CA ASP A 139 12.58 -4.70 -6.92
C ASP A 139 12.09 -3.95 -8.17
N ALA A 140 10.83 -4.10 -8.54
CA ALA A 140 10.22 -3.40 -9.66
C ALA A 140 10.25 -1.86 -9.47
N CYS A 141 9.86 -1.37 -8.28
CA CYS A 141 9.86 0.07 -7.99
C CYS A 141 11.28 0.66 -7.99
N VAL A 142 12.28 -0.08 -7.49
CA VAL A 142 13.69 0.35 -7.55
C VAL A 142 14.17 0.42 -8.99
N MET A 143 13.96 -0.63 -9.80
CA MET A 143 14.36 -0.69 -11.20
C MET A 143 13.65 0.38 -12.05
N ALA A 144 12.36 0.58 -11.83
CA ALA A 144 11.56 1.59 -12.52
C ALA A 144 11.73 3.03 -11.96
N LYS A 145 12.53 3.20 -10.90
CA LYS A 145 12.69 4.46 -10.17
C LYS A 145 11.35 5.06 -9.74
N LYS A 146 10.46 4.24 -9.21
CA LYS A 146 9.16 4.64 -8.67
C LYS A 146 9.21 4.74 -7.15
N PRO A 147 8.67 5.82 -6.56
CA PRO A 147 8.50 5.91 -5.11
C PRO A 147 7.39 4.96 -4.67
N PHE A 148 7.55 4.36 -3.49
CA PHE A 148 6.50 3.51 -2.94
C PHE A 148 6.51 3.50 -1.41
N SER A 149 5.35 3.19 -0.82
CA SER A 149 5.17 2.96 0.60
C SER A 149 4.95 1.47 0.84
N HIS A 150 5.82 0.89 1.66
CA HIS A 150 5.73 -0.50 2.12
C HIS A 150 5.16 -0.55 3.54
N ALA A 151 4.22 -1.46 3.79
CA ALA A 151 3.67 -1.70 5.12
C ALA A 151 3.48 -3.18 5.42
N GLY A 152 3.41 -3.51 6.71
CA GLY A 152 3.08 -4.84 7.21
C GLY A 152 2.32 -4.73 8.51
N ILE A 153 1.37 -5.62 8.72
CA ILE A 153 0.59 -5.74 9.96
C ILE A 153 0.52 -7.20 10.40
N LEU A 154 0.61 -7.44 11.70
CA LEU A 154 0.48 -8.76 12.28
C LEU A 154 -0.02 -8.63 13.72
N ARG A 155 -1.06 -9.35 14.11
CA ARG A 155 -1.65 -9.28 15.45
C ARG A 155 -2.01 -7.83 15.84
N PHE A 156 -1.29 -7.23 16.76
CA PHE A 156 -1.41 -5.85 17.26
C PHE A 156 -0.23 -4.97 16.84
N GLN A 157 0.60 -5.44 15.92
CA GLN A 157 1.80 -4.73 15.48
C GLN A 157 1.69 -4.31 14.02
N GLY A 158 2.26 -3.15 13.71
CA GLY A 158 2.35 -2.61 12.37
C GLY A 158 3.71 -1.99 12.09
N GLN A 159 4.10 -1.98 10.83
CA GLN A 159 5.31 -1.31 10.37
C GLN A 159 5.07 -0.62 9.03
N LEU A 160 5.84 0.43 8.80
CA LEU A 160 5.73 1.27 7.61
C LEU A 160 7.08 1.87 7.24
N MET A 161 7.43 1.87 5.98
CA MET A 161 8.54 2.64 5.42
C MET A 161 8.19 3.18 4.04
N THR A 162 8.88 4.25 3.63
CA THR A 162 8.72 4.87 2.31
C THR A 162 10.05 4.88 1.59
N TYR A 163 10.05 4.46 0.33
CA TYR A 163 11.17 4.55 -0.57
C TYR A 163 10.94 5.66 -1.60
N VAL A 164 11.95 6.50 -1.76
CA VAL A 164 12.03 7.48 -2.84
C VAL A 164 13.34 7.26 -3.58
N PRO A 165 13.35 7.16 -4.91
CA PRO A 165 14.55 6.91 -5.68
C PRO A 165 15.67 7.92 -5.39
N GLY A 166 16.84 7.41 -4.96
CA GLY A 166 17.99 8.24 -4.60
C GLY A 166 17.97 8.83 -3.19
N GLU A 167 16.91 8.61 -2.41
CA GLU A 167 16.72 9.21 -1.07
C GLU A 167 16.60 8.16 0.04
N GLY A 168 17.59 7.31 0.22
CA GLY A 168 17.58 6.36 1.34
C GLY A 168 17.47 4.89 0.92
N PRO A 169 17.27 3.98 1.88
CA PRO A 169 17.31 2.56 1.64
C PRO A 169 16.03 2.05 0.96
N CYS A 170 16.16 1.07 0.09
CA CYS A 170 15.03 0.27 -0.37
C CYS A 170 14.71 -0.85 0.66
N TYR A 171 13.63 -1.61 0.43
CA TYR A 171 13.23 -2.69 1.32
C TYR A 171 14.33 -3.73 1.52
N ARG A 172 15.07 -4.10 0.45
CA ARG A 172 16.19 -5.05 0.53
C ARG A 172 17.42 -4.52 1.27
N CYS A 173 17.55 -3.23 1.47
CA CYS A 173 18.59 -2.70 2.34
C CYS A 173 18.36 -3.07 3.82
N VAL A 174 17.11 -3.31 4.19
CA VAL A 174 16.67 -3.67 5.55
C VAL A 174 16.42 -5.16 5.66
N PHE A 175 15.69 -5.72 4.72
CA PHE A 175 15.31 -7.15 4.66
C PHE A 175 15.92 -7.75 3.39
N LYS A 176 17.09 -8.37 3.52
CA LYS A 176 17.88 -8.81 2.36
C LYS A 176 17.16 -9.81 1.47
N ASP A 177 16.55 -10.81 2.08
CA ASP A 177 15.92 -11.95 1.41
C ASP A 177 14.55 -12.24 2.02
N PRO A 178 13.63 -12.85 1.26
CA PRO A 178 12.41 -13.39 1.83
C PRO A 178 12.73 -14.33 3.01
N PRO A 179 11.96 -14.30 4.10
CA PRO A 179 12.18 -15.21 5.22
C PRO A 179 11.98 -16.66 4.74
N PRO A 180 12.70 -17.64 5.35
CA PRO A 180 12.45 -19.04 5.09
C PRO A 180 10.97 -19.39 5.26
N LYS A 181 10.52 -20.44 4.53
CA LYS A 181 9.18 -21.02 4.71
C LYS A 181 8.92 -21.24 6.20
N ASP A 182 7.75 -20.86 6.67
CA ASP A 182 7.28 -21.01 8.06
C ASP A 182 8.03 -20.20 9.15
N ALA A 183 9.00 -19.39 8.80
CA ALA A 183 9.69 -18.52 9.76
C ALA A 183 8.83 -17.38 10.31
N VAL A 184 7.84 -16.93 9.54
CA VAL A 184 6.90 -15.88 9.95
C VAL A 184 5.48 -16.34 9.63
N PRO A 185 4.60 -16.43 10.64
CA PRO A 185 3.22 -16.83 10.42
C PRO A 185 2.48 -15.80 9.57
N THR A 186 1.62 -16.25 8.68
CA THR A 186 0.74 -15.38 7.90
C THR A 186 -0.35 -14.74 8.78
N CYS A 187 -1.00 -13.67 8.29
CA CYS A 187 -2.15 -13.08 8.98
C CYS A 187 -3.29 -14.09 9.21
N LYS A 188 -3.44 -15.10 8.33
CA LYS A 188 -4.42 -16.19 8.51
C LYS A 188 -4.07 -17.08 9.69
N GLN A 189 -2.78 -17.32 9.94
CA GLN A 189 -2.30 -18.20 11.03
C GLN A 189 -2.20 -17.46 12.37
N ALA A 190 -1.69 -16.22 12.36
CA ALA A 190 -1.44 -15.47 13.60
C ALA A 190 -2.60 -14.56 14.03
N GLY A 191 -3.51 -14.24 13.11
CA GLY A 191 -4.55 -13.25 13.31
C GLY A 191 -4.06 -11.82 13.19
N VAL A 192 -5.00 -10.91 13.02
CA VAL A 192 -4.78 -9.46 13.02
C VAL A 192 -6.07 -8.73 13.42
N ILE A 193 -5.95 -7.73 14.27
CA ILE A 193 -7.05 -6.82 14.59
C ILE A 193 -7.26 -5.87 13.41
N GLY A 194 -8.50 -5.78 12.90
CA GLY A 194 -8.83 -5.00 11.69
C GLY A 194 -8.43 -3.54 11.76
N ALA A 195 -8.53 -2.91 12.93
CA ALA A 195 -8.12 -1.52 13.14
C ALA A 195 -6.62 -1.27 12.82
N MET A 196 -5.75 -2.29 12.90
CA MET A 196 -4.35 -2.19 12.50
C MET A 196 -4.20 -1.82 11.02
N GLY A 197 -5.03 -2.45 10.16
CA GLY A 197 -5.10 -2.07 8.74
C GLY A 197 -5.52 -0.61 8.57
N GLY A 198 -6.52 -0.17 9.34
CA GLY A 198 -6.99 1.21 9.35
C GLY A 198 -5.89 2.21 9.69
N VAL A 199 -5.14 1.98 10.77
CA VAL A 199 -4.04 2.87 11.19
C VAL A 199 -2.92 2.89 10.15
N ILE A 200 -2.36 1.73 9.83
CA ILE A 200 -1.15 1.66 8.98
C ILE A 200 -1.47 2.01 7.51
N GLY A 201 -2.60 1.56 6.96
CA GLY A 201 -2.98 1.91 5.59
C GLY A 201 -3.32 3.40 5.43
N SER A 202 -3.89 4.04 6.45
CA SER A 202 -4.07 5.51 6.44
C SER A 202 -2.75 6.27 6.49
N LEU A 203 -1.74 5.75 7.19
CA LEU A 203 -0.39 6.30 7.16
C LEU A 203 0.26 6.14 5.77
N GLN A 204 0.03 5.01 5.06
CA GLN A 204 0.48 4.87 3.66
C GLN A 204 -0.16 5.92 2.75
N ALA A 205 -1.47 6.16 2.89
CA ALA A 205 -2.14 7.22 2.15
C ALA A 205 -1.54 8.61 2.45
N MET A 206 -1.20 8.88 3.72
CA MET A 206 -0.56 10.13 4.13
C MET A 206 0.83 10.30 3.50
N GLU A 207 1.64 9.23 3.42
CA GLU A 207 2.94 9.24 2.73
C GLU A 207 2.77 9.59 1.23
N ALA A 208 1.81 8.97 0.54
CA ALA A 208 1.50 9.29 -0.85
C ALA A 208 1.07 10.76 -1.03
N ILE A 209 0.16 11.25 -0.18
CA ILE A 209 -0.31 12.64 -0.20
C ILE A 209 0.85 13.61 0.04
N LYS A 210 1.70 13.39 1.05
CA LYS A 210 2.87 14.24 1.31
C LYS A 210 3.84 14.24 0.14
N TYR A 211 4.11 13.09 -0.46
CA TYR A 211 4.97 12.98 -1.64
C TYR A 211 4.42 13.81 -2.80
N ILE A 212 3.15 13.66 -3.15
CA ILE A 212 2.50 14.39 -4.25
C ILE A 212 2.51 15.90 -4.00
N LEU A 213 2.21 16.31 -2.79
CA LEU A 213 2.20 17.73 -2.43
C LEU A 213 3.61 18.33 -2.36
N GLY A 214 4.62 17.52 -2.02
CA GLY A 214 5.98 17.97 -1.74
C GLY A 214 6.06 18.69 -0.40
N VAL A 215 5.38 18.19 0.65
CA VAL A 215 5.30 18.82 1.97
C VAL A 215 5.64 17.83 3.09
N GLY A 216 6.18 18.37 4.17
CA GLY A 216 6.56 17.59 5.35
C GLY A 216 7.69 16.60 5.07
N ASP A 217 7.98 15.75 6.06
CA ASP A 217 9.01 14.71 5.99
C ASP A 217 8.37 13.37 5.68
N LEU A 218 8.91 12.65 4.69
CA LEU A 218 8.56 11.26 4.42
C LEU A 218 9.29 10.32 5.38
N LEU A 219 8.84 9.08 5.45
CA LEU A 219 9.53 8.00 6.18
C LEU A 219 10.75 7.45 5.40
N THR A 220 11.30 8.21 4.48
CA THR A 220 12.53 7.87 3.74
C THR A 220 13.70 7.77 4.71
N GLY A 221 14.35 6.62 4.76
CA GLY A 221 15.43 6.35 5.72
C GLY A 221 14.98 6.01 7.14
N TYR A 222 13.70 5.75 7.35
CA TYR A 222 13.14 5.35 8.63
C TYR A 222 12.17 4.17 8.48
N LEU A 223 12.16 3.30 9.50
CA LEU A 223 11.09 2.34 9.73
C LEU A 223 10.23 2.84 10.89
N LEU A 224 8.96 3.10 10.61
CA LEU A 224 7.97 3.34 11.66
C LEU A 224 7.42 2.00 12.13
N THR A 225 7.44 1.75 13.43
CA THR A 225 6.75 0.61 14.05
C THR A 225 5.65 1.13 14.97
N TYR A 226 4.57 0.38 15.07
CA TYR A 226 3.44 0.65 15.94
C TYR A 226 3.04 -0.60 16.70
N ASP A 227 2.94 -0.49 18.03
CA ASP A 227 2.40 -1.52 18.91
C ASP A 227 1.08 -1.01 19.50
N ALA A 228 -0.03 -1.61 19.11
CA ALA A 228 -1.36 -1.19 19.54
C ALA A 228 -1.71 -1.61 20.97
N LEU A 229 -0.99 -2.58 21.57
CA LEU A 229 -1.20 -2.95 22.97
C LEU A 229 -0.66 -1.88 23.93
N THR A 230 0.42 -1.21 23.54
CA THR A 230 1.05 -0.16 24.34
C THR A 230 0.80 1.24 23.78
N MET A 231 0.17 1.34 22.58
CA MET A 231 -0.03 2.59 21.82
C MET A 231 1.26 3.31 21.48
N GLU A 232 2.36 2.56 21.33
CA GLU A 232 3.68 3.12 21.11
C GLU A 232 4.02 3.16 19.63
N PHE A 233 4.41 4.35 19.14
CA PHE A 233 5.01 4.55 17.83
C PHE A 233 6.52 4.76 18.00
N ARG A 234 7.32 4.00 17.25
CA ARG A 234 8.79 4.17 17.20
C ARG A 234 9.22 4.46 15.78
N LYS A 235 9.98 5.54 15.60
CA LYS A 235 10.65 5.88 14.35
C LYS A 235 12.10 5.47 14.42
N ILE A 236 12.45 4.36 13.79
CA ILE A 236 13.77 3.74 13.81
C ILE A 236 14.55 4.22 12.59
N LYS A 237 15.71 4.85 12.82
CA LYS A 237 16.58 5.28 11.72
C LYS A 237 17.23 4.07 11.06
N LEU A 238 17.12 4.00 9.75
CA LEU A 238 17.71 2.95 8.91
C LEU A 238 19.08 3.37 8.37
N PRO A 239 19.95 2.41 7.97
CA PRO A 239 21.15 2.71 7.19
C PRO A 239 20.76 3.46 5.91
N GLN A 240 21.46 4.56 5.59
CA GLN A 240 21.01 5.39 4.47
C GLN A 240 21.14 4.67 3.13
N HIS A 241 22.31 4.30 2.71
CA HIS A 241 22.53 3.60 1.45
C HIS A 241 23.42 2.37 1.71
N VAL A 242 22.90 1.21 1.35
CA VAL A 242 23.65 -0.05 1.49
C VAL A 242 24.34 -0.33 0.15
N LYS A 243 25.63 -0.01 0.04
CA LYS A 243 26.43 -0.20 -1.20
C LYS A 243 26.36 -1.62 -1.75
N SER A 244 26.25 -2.60 -0.89
CA SER A 244 26.12 -4.03 -1.24
C SER A 244 24.68 -4.49 -1.42
N CYS A 245 23.69 -3.59 -1.48
CA CYS A 245 22.32 -3.99 -1.72
C CYS A 245 22.18 -4.66 -3.10
N PRO A 246 21.53 -5.84 -3.18
CA PRO A 246 21.47 -6.59 -4.43
C PRO A 246 20.63 -5.91 -5.53
N VAL A 247 19.81 -4.89 -5.19
CA VAL A 247 18.96 -4.20 -6.17
C VAL A 247 19.33 -2.74 -6.35
N CYS A 248 19.48 -1.96 -5.24
CA CYS A 248 19.78 -0.53 -5.32
C CYS A 248 21.24 -0.17 -5.02
N GLY A 249 22.11 -1.14 -4.77
CA GLY A 249 23.53 -0.92 -4.46
C GLY A 249 24.37 -0.45 -5.63
N GLU A 250 25.69 -0.26 -5.40
CA GLU A 250 26.63 0.16 -6.43
C GLU A 250 26.87 -0.92 -7.51
N HIS A 251 26.72 -2.19 -7.15
CA HIS A 251 26.86 -3.34 -8.04
C HIS A 251 25.66 -4.30 -7.85
N PRO A 252 24.50 -3.98 -8.40
CA PRO A 252 23.29 -4.79 -8.22
C PRO A 252 23.48 -6.17 -8.86
N THR A 253 23.08 -7.21 -8.14
CA THR A 253 23.12 -8.61 -8.60
C THR A 253 21.75 -9.10 -9.04
N ILE A 254 20.66 -8.43 -8.60
CA ILE A 254 19.29 -8.67 -9.04
C ILE A 254 18.99 -7.58 -10.09
N THR A 255 19.10 -7.96 -11.37
CA THR A 255 18.90 -7.08 -12.52
C THR A 255 17.63 -7.41 -13.32
N GLU A 256 17.00 -8.52 -13.00
CA GLU A 256 15.75 -8.98 -13.59
C GLU A 256 14.74 -9.29 -12.48
N LEU A 257 13.46 -9.15 -12.77
CA LEU A 257 12.41 -9.50 -11.84
C LEU A 257 12.21 -11.01 -11.82
N ILE A 258 11.98 -11.55 -10.64
CA ILE A 258 11.72 -12.98 -10.42
C ILE A 258 10.51 -13.14 -9.51
N ASP A 259 9.73 -14.18 -9.74
CA ASP A 259 8.64 -14.56 -8.85
C ASP A 259 9.20 -15.43 -7.72
N TYR A 260 8.91 -15.01 -6.49
CA TYR A 260 9.30 -15.75 -5.29
C TYR A 260 8.21 -16.73 -4.93
N GLU A 261 8.58 -18.00 -4.68
CA GLU A 261 7.62 -18.98 -4.23
C GLU A 261 7.09 -18.64 -2.84
N GLN A 262 5.76 -18.58 -2.71
CA GLN A 262 5.10 -18.54 -1.42
C GLN A 262 5.03 -19.95 -0.85
N ALA A 263 5.25 -20.11 0.47
CA ALA A 263 4.90 -21.33 1.16
C ALA A 263 3.37 -21.49 1.11
N GLU A 264 2.86 -22.44 0.34
CA GLU A 264 1.46 -22.85 0.41
C GLU A 264 1.21 -23.45 1.79
N CYS A 265 0.31 -22.86 2.56
CA CYS A 265 -0.26 -23.53 3.72
C CYS A 265 -1.33 -24.47 3.20
N ASP A 266 -0.97 -25.73 2.97
CA ASP A 266 -1.94 -26.81 2.74
C ASP A 266 -2.95 -26.83 3.89
N GLY A 267 -4.23 -26.78 3.53
CA GLY A 267 -5.36 -26.69 4.43
C GLY A 267 -5.44 -27.81 5.45
N VAL A 268 -5.00 -27.54 6.67
CA VAL A 268 -5.37 -28.33 7.84
C VAL A 268 -5.67 -27.39 9.00
N LEU A 269 -6.84 -26.78 9.03
CA LEU A 269 -7.38 -26.12 10.24
C LEU A 269 -8.91 -25.99 10.20
N TYR A 270 -9.64 -27.00 9.68
CA TYR A 270 -11.10 -27.10 9.89
C TYR A 270 -11.47 -28.15 10.95
N GLY A 271 -10.55 -28.58 11.81
CA GLY A 271 -10.74 -29.65 12.76
C GLY A 271 -10.53 -29.33 14.24
N MET A 272 -10.29 -28.08 14.65
CA MET A 272 -9.96 -27.79 16.05
C MET A 272 -10.96 -26.92 16.82
N PHE A 273 -12.15 -26.67 16.31
CA PHE A 273 -13.25 -26.05 17.09
C PHE A 273 -14.50 -26.92 16.97
N GLY A 274 -14.38 -28.15 17.43
CA GLY A 274 -15.50 -29.02 17.77
C GLY A 274 -15.56 -29.15 19.28
N GLU A 275 -16.70 -28.69 19.84
CA GLU A 275 -17.20 -28.67 21.20
C GLU A 275 -16.78 -27.50 22.08
#